data_8d4bfeedc43e53dc3896416db154d390
#
_entry.id   8d4bfeedc43e53dc3896416db154d390
#
_cell.length_a   1.000
_cell.length_b   1.000
_cell.length_c   1.000
_cell.angle_alpha   90.00
_cell.angle_beta   90.00
_cell.angle_gamma   90.00
#
_symmetry.space_group_name_H-M   'P 1'
#
loop_
_entity.id
_entity.type
_entity.pdbx_description
1 polymer ?
#
loop_
_entity_poly.entity_id
_entity_poly.type
_entity_poly.pdbx_seq_one_letter_code
_entity_poly.pdbx_strand_id
1 'polypeptide(L)'
;ECTFAAFCKVVLHNAAINAYRDFGRKQKREVSLEYLISETSFEPFTTDTYFEQYDQPTVFVMKGQEVVVANKRLADALSKLTEQRRDVFCLYFFFVYTDAQIGEVYGRSRSTANYRKLAALKQLRKEMEKLKHEE
;
A
#
# COMPACT_ATOMS: atom_id res chain seq x y z
N GLU A 1 4.68 37.37 39.36
CA GLU A 1 5.69 36.31 39.19
C GLU A 1 5.14 34.88 39.48
N CYS A 2 4.06 34.75 40.30
CA CYS A 2 3.44 33.42 40.56
C CYS A 2 2.48 32.92 39.48
N THR A 3 2.12 33.76 38.53
CA THR A 3 1.07 33.45 37.54
C THR A 3 1.47 32.42 36.51
N PHE A 4 2.71 32.41 36.05
CA PHE A 4 3.18 31.45 35.06
C PHE A 4 3.30 30.03 35.66
N ALA A 5 3.87 29.91 36.84
CA ALA A 5 3.98 28.62 37.53
C ALA A 5 2.60 28.05 37.88
N ALA A 6 1.66 28.88 38.31
CA ALA A 6 0.29 28.47 38.58
C ALA A 6 -0.42 28.03 37.28
N PHE A 7 -0.24 28.73 36.18
CA PHE A 7 -0.73 28.38 34.87
C PHE A 7 -0.18 27.02 34.41
N CYS A 8 1.12 26.77 34.49
CA CYS A 8 1.75 25.51 34.17
C CYS A 8 1.19 24.36 35.01
N LYS A 9 0.97 24.54 36.29
CA LYS A 9 0.37 23.53 37.18
C LYS A 9 -1.05 23.16 36.71
N VAL A 10 -1.88 24.13 36.37
CA VAL A 10 -3.24 23.90 35.88
C VAL A 10 -3.24 23.19 34.57
N VAL A 11 -2.40 23.58 33.61
CA VAL A 11 -2.28 22.93 32.31
C VAL A 11 -1.83 21.47 32.45
N LEU A 12 -0.81 21.20 33.24
CA LEU A 12 -0.31 19.85 33.49
C LEU A 12 -1.34 19.00 34.21
N HIS A 13 -2.04 19.53 35.19
CA HIS A 13 -3.10 18.85 35.90
C HIS A 13 -4.26 18.47 34.96
N ASN A 14 -4.72 19.41 34.15
CA ASN A 14 -5.78 19.15 33.19
C ASN A 14 -5.36 18.17 32.11
N ALA A 15 -4.13 18.23 31.63
CA ALA A 15 -3.58 17.28 30.67
C ALA A 15 -3.53 15.86 31.26
N ALA A 16 -3.12 15.73 32.52
CA ALA A 16 -3.12 14.43 33.22
C ALA A 16 -4.52 13.86 33.39
N ILE A 17 -5.50 14.69 33.79
CA ILE A 17 -6.91 14.26 33.90
C ILE A 17 -7.45 13.80 32.55
N ASN A 18 -7.18 14.55 31.47
CA ASN A 18 -7.64 14.21 30.14
C ASN A 18 -7.01 12.89 29.66
N ALA A 19 -5.71 12.70 29.86
CA ALA A 19 -5.02 11.46 29.56
C ALA A 19 -5.62 10.27 30.30
N TYR A 20 -5.94 10.44 31.59
CA TYR A 20 -6.60 9.41 32.40
C TYR A 20 -7.99 9.03 31.88
N ARG A 21 -8.78 10.04 31.51
CA ARG A 21 -10.11 9.81 30.93
C ARG A 21 -10.04 9.09 29.59
N ASP A 22 -9.12 9.49 28.73
CA ASP A 22 -8.94 8.88 27.42
C ASP A 22 -8.45 7.44 27.54
N PHE A 23 -7.52 7.18 28.45
CA PHE A 23 -7.06 5.83 28.77
C PHE A 23 -8.21 4.94 29.28
N GLY A 24 -9.03 5.45 30.22
CA GLY A 24 -10.19 4.74 30.71
C GLY A 24 -11.25 4.44 29.65
N ARG A 25 -11.48 5.38 28.73
CA ARG A 25 -12.37 5.17 27.56
C ARG A 25 -11.80 4.12 26.61
N LYS A 26 -10.51 4.14 26.39
CA LYS A 26 -9.81 3.17 25.54
C LYS A 26 -9.92 1.76 26.14
N GLN A 27 -9.63 1.61 27.42
CA GLN A 27 -9.76 0.30 28.11
C GLN A 27 -11.17 -0.30 28.05
N LYS A 28 -12.21 0.52 28.06
CA LYS A 28 -13.59 0.05 27.95
C LYS A 28 -13.96 -0.42 26.55
N ARG A 29 -13.29 0.05 25.53
CA ARG A 29 -13.57 -0.28 24.12
C ARG A 29 -12.67 -1.37 23.55
N GLU A 30 -11.48 -1.49 24.10
CA GLU A 30 -10.47 -2.41 23.60
C GLU A 30 -10.26 -3.53 24.62
N VAL A 31 -10.19 -4.74 24.13
CA VAL A 31 -9.85 -5.93 24.91
C VAL A 31 -8.55 -6.48 24.36
N SER A 32 -7.62 -6.88 25.24
CA SER A 32 -6.37 -7.47 24.78
C SER A 32 -6.63 -8.83 24.10
N LEU A 33 -5.85 -9.12 23.07
CA LEU A 33 -5.93 -10.40 22.37
C LEU A 33 -5.64 -11.59 23.32
N GLU A 34 -4.68 -11.41 24.21
CA GLU A 34 -4.32 -12.41 25.24
C GLU A 34 -5.50 -12.71 26.17
N TYR A 35 -6.23 -11.69 26.57
CA TYR A 35 -7.44 -11.88 27.40
C TYR A 35 -8.52 -12.67 26.63
N LEU A 36 -8.76 -12.34 25.38
CA LEU A 36 -9.73 -13.08 24.56
C LEU A 36 -9.34 -14.55 24.38
N ILE A 37 -8.07 -14.83 24.14
CA ILE A 37 -7.57 -16.19 23.97
C ILE A 37 -7.68 -16.97 25.29
N SER A 38 -7.28 -16.37 26.42
CA SER A 38 -7.21 -17.05 27.71
C SER A 38 -8.58 -17.28 28.35
N GLU A 39 -9.46 -16.28 28.30
CA GLU A 39 -10.72 -16.30 29.06
C GLU A 39 -11.92 -16.79 28.23
N THR A 40 -11.91 -16.61 26.93
CA THR A 40 -13.07 -16.93 26.10
C THR A 40 -12.86 -18.10 25.15
N SER A 41 -11.69 -18.75 25.19
CA SER A 41 -11.28 -19.76 24.20
C SER A 41 -11.43 -19.26 22.75
N PHE A 42 -11.32 -17.93 22.56
CA PHE A 42 -11.40 -17.31 21.27
C PHE A 42 -10.08 -17.53 20.51
N GLU A 43 -10.16 -18.22 19.40
CA GLU A 43 -9.05 -18.34 18.47
C GLU A 43 -9.26 -17.29 17.36
N PRO A 44 -8.39 -16.26 17.29
CA PRO A 44 -8.49 -15.30 16.22
C PRO A 44 -8.18 -15.98 14.89
N PHE A 45 -9.11 -15.94 14.00
CA PHE A 45 -8.93 -16.44 12.64
C PHE A 45 -9.38 -15.38 11.65
N THR A 46 -8.83 -15.43 10.49
CA THR A 46 -9.30 -14.60 9.37
C THR A 46 -10.01 -15.50 8.36
N THR A 47 -11.19 -15.08 7.96
CA THR A 47 -11.89 -15.65 6.80
C THR A 47 -11.59 -14.86 5.54
N ASP A 48 -10.53 -14.05 5.58
CA ASP A 48 -10.14 -13.24 4.44
C ASP A 48 -9.63 -14.14 3.31
N THR A 49 -10.54 -14.45 2.40
CA THR A 49 -10.27 -15.21 1.18
C THR A 49 -9.39 -14.45 0.19
N TYR A 50 -9.03 -13.19 0.53
CA TYR A 50 -8.16 -12.40 -0.31
C TYR A 50 -6.81 -13.10 -0.58
N PHE A 51 -6.29 -13.82 0.40
CA PHE A 51 -5.05 -14.60 0.25
C PHE A 51 -5.24 -15.98 -0.37
N GLU A 52 -6.44 -16.56 -0.32
CA GLU A 52 -6.74 -17.87 -0.91
C GLU A 52 -6.90 -17.80 -2.44
N GLN A 53 -7.21 -16.61 -2.96
CA GLN A 53 -7.37 -16.40 -4.41
C GLN A 53 -6.07 -16.06 -5.15
N TYR A 54 -4.93 -16.14 -4.48
CA TYR A 54 -3.66 -16.01 -5.18
C TYR A 54 -3.39 -17.27 -6.01
N ASP A 55 -3.90 -17.27 -7.22
CA ASP A 55 -3.36 -18.11 -8.28
C ASP A 55 -1.84 -17.92 -8.35
N GLN A 56 -1.16 -18.92 -8.86
CA GLN A 56 0.31 -18.90 -8.92
C GLN A 56 0.83 -17.55 -9.42
N PRO A 57 1.78 -16.96 -8.71
CA PRO A 57 2.30 -15.65 -9.07
C PRO A 57 2.93 -15.71 -10.47
N THR A 58 2.63 -14.72 -11.28
CA THR A 58 3.23 -14.59 -12.60
C THR A 58 4.55 -13.84 -12.49
N VAL A 59 5.60 -14.42 -13.04
CA VAL A 59 6.93 -13.82 -13.04
C VAL A 59 7.21 -13.19 -14.40
N PHE A 60 7.53 -11.90 -14.40
CA PHE A 60 8.01 -11.18 -15.58
C PHE A 60 9.51 -10.95 -15.45
N VAL A 61 10.26 -11.29 -16.49
CA VAL A 61 11.69 -11.00 -16.54
C VAL A 61 11.93 -9.72 -17.33
N MET A 62 12.54 -8.73 -16.68
CA MET A 62 12.83 -7.42 -17.26
C MET A 62 14.26 -7.03 -17.01
N LYS A 63 15.02 -6.82 -18.08
CA LYS A 63 16.44 -6.42 -18.01
C LYS A 63 17.27 -7.30 -17.04
N GLY A 64 16.98 -8.61 -17.01
CA GLY A 64 17.67 -9.56 -16.16
C GLY A 64 17.20 -9.59 -14.70
N GLN A 65 16.15 -8.86 -14.37
CA GLN A 65 15.52 -8.87 -13.05
C GLN A 65 14.13 -9.47 -13.12
N GLU A 66 13.78 -10.23 -12.11
CA GLU A 66 12.47 -10.87 -12.00
C GLU A 66 11.50 -9.99 -11.22
N VAL A 67 10.32 -9.77 -11.78
CA VAL A 67 9.20 -9.08 -11.12
C VAL A 67 8.08 -10.08 -10.90
N VAL A 68 7.77 -10.32 -9.65
CA VAL A 68 6.71 -11.25 -9.24
C VAL A 68 5.41 -10.49 -9.04
N VAL A 69 4.40 -10.83 -9.81
CA VAL A 69 3.05 -10.23 -9.71
C VAL A 69 2.08 -11.28 -9.19
N ALA A 70 1.66 -11.10 -7.94
CA ALA A 70 0.75 -12.02 -7.26
C ALA A 70 -0.71 -11.90 -7.75
N ASN A 71 -1.12 -10.71 -8.17
CA ASN A 71 -2.48 -10.46 -8.64
C ASN A 71 -2.63 -10.88 -10.10
N LYS A 72 -3.43 -11.93 -10.35
CA LYS A 72 -3.66 -12.48 -11.69
C LYS A 72 -4.20 -11.44 -12.68
N ARG A 73 -5.19 -10.66 -12.28
CA ARG A 73 -5.78 -9.61 -13.14
C ARG A 73 -4.73 -8.59 -13.58
N LEU A 74 -3.87 -8.18 -12.63
CA LEU A 74 -2.77 -7.28 -12.93
C LEU A 74 -1.74 -7.92 -13.86
N ALA A 75 -1.41 -9.19 -13.63
CA ALA A 75 -0.50 -9.94 -14.49
C ALA A 75 -1.05 -10.10 -15.91
N ASP A 76 -2.32 -10.43 -16.05
CA ASP A 76 -3.00 -10.54 -17.35
C ASP A 76 -3.06 -9.20 -18.08
N ALA A 77 -3.38 -8.12 -17.36
CA ALA A 77 -3.38 -6.78 -17.93
C ALA A 77 -1.98 -6.32 -18.34
N LEU A 78 -0.95 -6.62 -17.54
CA LEU A 78 0.45 -6.32 -17.87
C LEU A 78 0.93 -7.12 -19.08
N SER A 79 0.49 -8.35 -19.26
CA SER A 79 0.83 -9.17 -20.43
C SER A 79 0.27 -8.62 -21.73
N LYS A 80 -0.87 -7.92 -21.66
CA LYS A 80 -1.50 -7.25 -22.83
C LYS A 80 -0.84 -5.93 -23.21
N LEU A 81 0.01 -5.36 -22.34
CA LEU A 81 0.78 -4.18 -22.69
C LEU A 81 1.95 -4.53 -23.61
N THR A 82 2.38 -3.55 -24.41
CA THR A 82 3.63 -3.66 -25.15
C THR A 82 4.81 -3.75 -24.19
N GLU A 83 5.88 -4.43 -24.60
CA GLU A 83 7.08 -4.61 -23.78
C GLU A 83 7.62 -3.30 -23.21
N GLN A 84 7.74 -2.27 -24.06
CA GLN A 84 8.22 -0.95 -23.63
C GLN A 84 7.34 -0.30 -22.55
N ARG A 85 6.03 -0.41 -22.67
CA ARG A 85 5.11 0.16 -21.68
C ARG A 85 5.13 -0.61 -20.37
N ARG A 86 5.23 -1.93 -20.46
CA ARG A 86 5.38 -2.81 -19.30
C ARG A 86 6.66 -2.50 -18.56
N ASP A 87 7.78 -2.36 -19.27
CA ASP A 87 9.08 -2.03 -18.69
C ASP A 87 9.05 -0.69 -17.95
N VAL A 88 8.50 0.36 -18.58
CA VAL A 88 8.37 1.68 -17.93
C VAL A 88 7.50 1.60 -16.68
N PHE A 89 6.39 0.87 -16.73
CA PHE A 89 5.52 0.66 -15.58
C PHE A 89 6.28 -0.04 -14.44
N CYS A 90 6.97 -1.11 -14.74
CA CYS A 90 7.70 -1.88 -13.73
C CYS A 90 8.90 -1.13 -13.17
N LEU A 91 9.64 -0.40 -13.98
CA LEU A 91 10.72 0.45 -13.49
C LEU A 91 10.21 1.50 -12.49
N TYR A 92 9.07 2.07 -12.73
CA TYR A 92 8.51 3.07 -11.85
C TYR A 92 7.92 2.48 -10.56
N PHE A 93 7.09 1.45 -10.67
CA PHE A 93 6.32 0.93 -9.53
C PHE A 93 7.03 -0.15 -8.72
N PHE A 94 7.76 -1.04 -9.37
CA PHE A 94 8.44 -2.14 -8.67
C PHE A 94 9.89 -1.80 -8.32
N PHE A 95 10.60 -1.12 -9.20
CA PHE A 95 11.99 -0.73 -8.96
C PHE A 95 12.15 0.69 -8.40
N VAL A 96 11.05 1.43 -8.27
CA VAL A 96 10.99 2.78 -7.67
C VAL A 96 11.94 3.77 -8.38
N TYR A 97 12.04 3.67 -9.69
CA TYR A 97 12.82 4.62 -10.48
C TYR A 97 12.08 5.93 -10.68
N THR A 98 12.79 7.04 -10.62
CA THR A 98 12.23 8.35 -10.98
C THR A 98 12.08 8.49 -12.49
N ASP A 99 11.22 9.41 -12.93
CA ASP A 99 11.02 9.68 -14.37
C ASP A 99 12.34 10.08 -15.06
N ALA A 100 13.21 10.79 -14.34
CA ALA A 100 14.54 11.15 -14.85
C ALA A 100 15.43 9.91 -15.06
N GLN A 101 15.48 9.00 -14.10
CA GLN A 101 16.24 7.75 -14.19
C GLN A 101 15.70 6.84 -15.30
N ILE A 102 14.37 6.76 -15.46
CA ILE A 102 13.76 6.02 -16.56
C ILE A 102 14.15 6.65 -17.91
N GLY A 103 14.14 7.98 -17.98
CA GLY A 103 14.63 8.71 -19.16
C GLY A 103 16.07 8.37 -19.50
N GLU A 104 16.97 8.32 -18.53
CA GLU A 104 18.37 7.94 -18.72
C GLU A 104 18.53 6.51 -19.24
N VAL A 105 17.77 5.56 -18.69
CA VAL A 105 17.80 4.14 -19.11
C VAL A 105 17.46 3.99 -20.60
N TYR A 106 16.53 4.81 -21.11
CA TYR A 106 16.10 4.76 -22.51
C TYR A 106 16.76 5.82 -23.40
N GLY A 107 17.68 6.62 -22.88
CA GLY A 107 18.28 7.74 -23.62
C GLY A 107 17.24 8.80 -24.03
N ARG A 108 16.25 9.06 -23.19
CA ARG A 108 15.15 10.00 -23.44
C ARG A 108 15.04 11.03 -22.32
N SER A 109 14.32 12.12 -22.59
CA SER A 109 14.07 13.15 -21.59
C SER A 109 13.11 12.65 -20.47
N ARG A 110 13.17 13.28 -19.30
CA ARG A 110 12.23 13.08 -18.20
C ARG A 110 10.76 13.22 -18.65
N SER A 111 10.47 14.24 -19.47
CA SER A 111 9.11 14.48 -19.99
C SER A 111 8.61 13.31 -20.84
N THR A 112 9.48 12.74 -21.68
CA THR A 112 9.15 11.56 -22.50
C THR A 112 8.90 10.34 -21.63
N ALA A 113 9.71 10.13 -20.59
CA ALA A 113 9.52 9.04 -19.63
C ALA A 113 8.17 9.17 -18.89
N ASN A 114 7.85 10.37 -18.41
CA ASN A 114 6.57 10.65 -17.77
C ASN A 114 5.38 10.41 -18.72
N TYR A 115 5.47 10.89 -19.96
CA TYR A 115 4.42 10.64 -20.96
C TYR A 115 4.20 9.14 -21.20
N ARG A 116 5.27 8.37 -21.37
CA ARG A 116 5.20 6.91 -21.55
C ARG A 116 4.60 6.21 -20.34
N LYS A 117 4.97 6.63 -19.13
CA LYS A 117 4.40 6.13 -17.88
C LYS A 117 2.90 6.36 -17.81
N LEU A 118 2.44 7.57 -18.09
CA LEU A 118 1.01 7.91 -18.11
C LEU A 118 0.24 7.14 -19.18
N ALA A 119 0.83 6.96 -20.37
CA ALA A 119 0.24 6.14 -21.42
C ALA A 119 0.13 4.66 -21.02
N ALA A 120 1.15 4.13 -20.37
CA ALA A 120 1.14 2.77 -19.83
C ALA A 120 0.05 2.59 -18.76
N LEU A 121 -0.08 3.51 -17.83
CA LEU A 121 -1.12 3.50 -16.80
C LEU A 121 -2.53 3.57 -17.39
N LYS A 122 -2.74 4.45 -18.36
CA LYS A 122 -4.04 4.58 -19.04
C LYS A 122 -4.44 3.30 -19.76
N GLN A 123 -3.49 2.68 -20.44
CA GLN A 123 -3.75 1.40 -21.11
C GLN A 123 -3.99 0.27 -20.10
N LEU A 124 -3.18 0.18 -19.06
CA LEU A 124 -3.33 -0.81 -18.01
C LEU A 124 -4.71 -0.74 -17.35
N ARG A 125 -5.13 0.48 -17.00
CA ARG A 125 -6.47 0.71 -16.44
C ARG A 125 -7.58 0.19 -17.38
N LYS A 126 -7.48 0.52 -18.66
CA LYS A 126 -8.44 0.07 -19.66
C LYS A 126 -8.51 -1.47 -19.77
N GLU A 127 -7.35 -2.14 -19.75
CA GLU A 127 -7.30 -3.60 -19.79
C GLU A 127 -7.85 -4.24 -18.49
N MET A 128 -7.56 -3.66 -17.34
CA MET A 128 -8.12 -4.12 -16.07
C MET A 128 -9.65 -3.93 -15.99
N GLU A 129 -10.17 -2.83 -16.52
CA GLU A 129 -11.63 -2.59 -16.60
C GLU A 129 -12.32 -3.62 -17.50
N LYS A 130 -11.72 -3.98 -18.63
CA LYS A 130 -12.25 -5.06 -19.49
C LYS A 130 -12.29 -6.40 -18.77
N LEU A 131 -11.21 -6.79 -18.09
CA LEU A 131 -11.14 -8.04 -17.34
C LEU A 131 -12.17 -8.09 -16.19
N LYS A 132 -12.56 -6.95 -15.64
CA LYS A 132 -13.61 -6.88 -14.62
C LYS A 132 -15.01 -7.17 -15.19
N HIS A 133 -15.24 -6.85 -16.45
CA HIS A 133 -16.53 -7.09 -17.12
C HIS A 133 -16.65 -8.50 -17.72
N GLU A 134 -15.54 -9.21 -17.87
CA GLU A 134 -15.52 -10.59 -18.37
C GLU A 134 -15.78 -11.65 -17.29
N GLU A 135 -15.82 -11.24 -16.03
CA GLU A 135 -16.21 -12.08 -14.88
C GLU A 135 -17.68 -11.85 -14.50
#